data_15ee321c3ec19fd504250f48dec7bd6e
#
_entry.id   15ee321c3ec19fd504250f48dec7bd6e
#
_cell.length_a   1.000
_cell.length_b   1.000
_cell.length_c   1.000
_cell.angle_alpha   90.00
_cell.angle_beta   90.00
_cell.angle_gamma   90.00
#
_symmetry.space_group_name_H-M   'P 1'
#
loop_
_entity.id
_entity.type
_entity.pdbx_description
1 polymer ?
#
loop_
_entity_poly.entity_id
_entity_poly.type
_entity_poly.pdbx_seq_one_letter_code
_entity_poly.pdbx_strand_id
1 'polypeptide(L)'
;FHHGHVNALKAVKSLGYLMVGVNSDRLMKHYKRVPAQPETHRVKAVLRQGIADEVFIWDGPEGQADQILAHDPDVYVAGTDWLSKDLAKQLDIPHLAWFDQQRISLLYLRRTQGISTTQIIKALDHGEG
;
A
#
# COMPACT_ATOMS: atom_id res chain seq x y z
N PHE A 1 0.58 -14.07 5.70
CA PHE A 1 1.69 -13.41 5.00
C PHE A 1 2.57 -14.49 4.39
N HIS A 2 2.83 -14.43 3.13
CA HIS A 2 3.53 -15.48 2.43
C HIS A 2 4.63 -14.94 1.51
N HIS A 3 5.37 -15.85 0.84
CA HIS A 3 6.50 -15.49 0.09
C HIS A 3 6.24 -14.45 -0.98
N GLY A 4 5.05 -14.36 -1.58
CA GLY A 4 4.69 -13.35 -2.57
C GLY A 4 4.72 -11.96 -2.00
N HIS A 5 4.26 -11.79 -0.76
CA HIS A 5 4.33 -10.52 -0.04
C HIS A 5 5.78 -10.16 0.25
N VAL A 6 6.58 -11.12 0.67
CA VAL A 6 7.99 -10.87 0.96
C VAL A 6 8.73 -10.39 -0.29
N ASN A 7 8.52 -11.04 -1.41
CA ASN A 7 9.17 -10.67 -2.66
C ASN A 7 8.75 -9.27 -3.14
N ALA A 8 7.46 -8.95 -3.01
CA ALA A 8 6.96 -7.63 -3.35
C ALA A 8 7.58 -6.55 -2.45
N LEU A 9 7.64 -6.79 -1.15
CA LEU A 9 8.25 -5.85 -0.22
C LEU A 9 9.73 -5.64 -0.50
N LYS A 10 10.46 -6.70 -0.81
CA LYS A 10 11.88 -6.58 -1.16
C LYS A 10 12.08 -5.76 -2.42
N ALA A 11 11.23 -5.96 -3.42
CA ALA A 11 11.32 -5.21 -4.67
C ALA A 11 11.11 -3.73 -4.45
N VAL A 12 10.13 -3.33 -3.66
CA VAL A 12 9.85 -1.92 -3.42
C VAL A 12 10.78 -1.30 -2.39
N LYS A 13 11.29 -2.07 -1.45
CA LYS A 13 12.23 -1.57 -0.44
C LYS A 13 13.47 -0.94 -1.08
N SER A 14 13.89 -1.45 -2.22
CA SER A 14 15.04 -0.91 -2.93
C SER A 14 14.85 0.54 -3.39
N LEU A 15 13.61 1.02 -3.42
CA LEU A 15 13.30 2.39 -3.84
C LEU A 15 13.47 3.41 -2.72
N GLY A 16 13.49 3.00 -1.47
CA GLY A 16 13.65 3.93 -0.36
C GLY A 16 12.95 3.51 0.93
N TYR A 17 12.57 4.48 1.72
CA TYR A 17 11.86 4.24 2.98
C TYR A 17 10.47 3.66 2.68
N LEU A 18 10.23 2.45 3.13
CA LEU A 18 9.02 1.71 2.81
C LEU A 18 8.00 1.77 3.94
N MET A 19 6.81 2.28 3.61
CA MET A 19 5.67 2.23 4.50
C MET A 19 4.66 1.24 3.93
N VAL A 20 4.16 0.34 4.76
CA VAL A 20 3.19 -0.66 4.34
C VAL A 20 1.88 -0.47 5.10
N GLY A 21 0.81 -0.25 4.38
CA GLY A 21 -0.53 -0.20 4.95
C GLY A 21 -1.16 -1.58 4.92
N VAL A 22 -1.65 -2.02 6.08
CA VAL A 22 -2.36 -3.29 6.20
C VAL A 22 -3.85 -2.98 6.33
N ASN A 23 -4.66 -3.52 5.47
CA ASN A 23 -6.09 -3.25 5.49
C ASN A 23 -6.71 -3.58 6.85
N SER A 24 -7.48 -2.65 7.40
CA SER A 24 -8.21 -2.91 8.65
C SER A 24 -9.25 -4.01 8.43
N ASP A 25 -9.67 -4.63 9.52
CA ASP A 25 -10.75 -5.61 9.47
C ASP A 25 -12.04 -4.96 8.94
N ARG A 26 -12.27 -3.72 9.32
CA ARG A 26 -13.41 -2.93 8.87
C ARG A 26 -13.38 -2.72 7.35
N LEU A 27 -12.22 -2.38 6.80
CA LEU A 27 -12.06 -2.17 5.38
C LEU A 27 -12.23 -3.50 4.61
N MET A 28 -11.64 -4.58 5.10
CA MET A 28 -11.79 -5.89 4.48
C MET A 28 -13.24 -6.33 4.43
N LYS A 29 -13.97 -6.07 5.50
CA LYS A 29 -15.40 -6.39 5.56
C LYS A 29 -16.21 -5.57 4.54
N HIS A 30 -15.83 -4.30 4.35
CA HIS A 30 -16.42 -3.45 3.32
C HIS A 30 -16.23 -4.05 1.93
N TYR A 31 -15.07 -4.67 1.66
CA TYR A 31 -14.78 -5.35 0.40
C TYR A 31 -15.35 -6.77 0.37
N LYS A 32 -16.16 -7.13 1.34
CA LYS A 32 -16.76 -8.46 1.46
C LYS A 32 -15.70 -9.57 1.54
N ARG A 33 -14.61 -9.28 2.23
CA ARG A 33 -13.55 -10.24 2.49
C ARG A 33 -13.54 -10.61 3.97
N VAL A 34 -13.28 -11.87 4.25
CA VAL A 34 -13.13 -12.36 5.61
C VAL A 34 -11.65 -12.59 5.89
N PRO A 35 -11.02 -11.81 6.75
CA PRO A 35 -9.62 -12.04 7.03
C PRO A 35 -9.42 -13.34 7.82
N ALA A 36 -8.42 -14.10 7.46
CA ALA A 36 -8.06 -15.32 8.18
C ALA A 36 -7.53 -14.97 9.56
N GLN A 37 -6.96 -13.80 9.73
CA GLN A 37 -6.43 -13.33 11.00
C GLN A 37 -6.77 -11.86 11.20
N PRO A 38 -6.92 -11.40 12.47
CA PRO A 38 -7.23 -10.03 12.75
C PRO A 38 -6.12 -9.08 12.32
N GLU A 39 -6.47 -7.82 12.14
CA GLU A 39 -5.55 -6.80 11.64
C GLU A 39 -4.27 -6.69 12.46
N THR A 40 -4.35 -6.85 13.77
CA THR A 40 -3.19 -6.79 14.64
C THR A 40 -2.19 -7.90 14.34
N HIS A 41 -2.65 -9.09 14.03
CA HIS A 41 -1.79 -10.21 13.64
C HIS A 41 -1.19 -10.00 12.27
N ARG A 42 -1.94 -9.41 11.36
CA ARG A 42 -1.46 -9.10 10.00
C ARG A 42 -0.37 -8.03 10.03
N VAL A 43 -0.52 -7.03 10.89
CA VAL A 43 0.53 -6.02 11.11
C VAL A 43 1.79 -6.66 11.65
N LYS A 44 1.65 -7.53 12.65
CA LYS A 44 2.81 -8.22 13.24
C LYS A 44 3.52 -9.10 12.21
N ALA A 45 2.76 -9.76 11.33
CA ALA A 45 3.33 -10.60 10.30
C ALA A 45 4.22 -9.79 9.34
N VAL A 46 3.79 -8.60 8.96
CA VAL A 46 4.58 -7.70 8.12
C VAL A 46 5.83 -7.21 8.86
N LEU A 47 5.67 -6.80 10.12
CA LEU A 47 6.79 -6.34 10.95
C LEU A 47 7.85 -7.41 11.14
N ARG A 48 7.46 -8.66 11.29
CA ARG A 48 8.41 -9.77 11.49
C ARG A 48 9.34 -9.99 10.33
N GLN A 49 8.96 -9.56 9.13
CA GLN A 49 9.82 -9.70 7.96
C GLN A 49 11.01 -8.75 8.00
N GLY A 50 10.93 -7.68 8.78
CA GLY A 50 12.03 -6.73 8.91
C GLY A 50 12.35 -5.97 7.64
N ILE A 51 11.42 -5.89 6.68
CA ILE A 51 11.64 -5.24 5.40
C ILE A 51 11.02 -3.85 5.38
N ALA A 52 9.81 -3.71 5.88
CA ALA A 52 9.14 -2.41 5.94
C ALA A 52 9.77 -1.56 7.03
N ASP A 53 9.94 -0.29 6.75
CA ASP A 53 10.41 0.68 7.73
C ASP A 53 9.29 1.12 8.66
N GLU A 54 8.08 1.08 8.17
CA GLU A 54 6.90 1.48 8.92
C GLU A 54 5.71 0.65 8.48
N VAL A 55 4.90 0.19 9.42
CA VAL A 55 3.67 -0.54 9.13
C VAL A 55 2.53 0.16 9.85
N PHE A 56 1.45 0.39 9.15
CA PHE A 56 0.28 1.05 9.73
C PHE A 56 -1.02 0.36 9.29
N ILE A 57 -2.11 0.67 9.96
CA ILE A 57 -3.42 0.16 9.57
C ILE A 57 -3.99 1.07 8.49
N TRP A 58 -4.31 0.49 7.35
CA TRP A 58 -4.98 1.17 6.25
C TRP A 58 -6.48 1.02 6.49
N ASP A 59 -7.07 2.05 7.04
CA ASP A 59 -8.48 2.02 7.41
C ASP A 59 -9.33 2.70 6.36
N GLY A 60 -10.54 2.31 6.25
CA GLY A 60 -11.45 2.87 5.26
C GLY A 60 -12.83 2.32 5.45
N PRO A 61 -13.70 2.49 4.43
CA PRO A 61 -13.41 2.95 3.05
C PRO A 61 -13.27 4.46 2.87
N GLU A 62 -13.69 5.24 3.83
CA GLU A 62 -13.61 6.69 3.72
C GLU A 62 -12.22 7.23 4.07
N GLY A 63 -11.89 8.38 3.58
CA GLY A 63 -10.65 9.07 3.95
C GLY A 63 -9.37 8.48 3.36
N GLN A 64 -9.46 7.70 2.30
CA GLN A 64 -8.27 7.05 1.73
C GLN A 64 -7.30 8.06 1.13
N ALA A 65 -7.79 9.06 0.41
CA ALA A 65 -6.92 10.11 -0.12
C ALA A 65 -6.21 10.85 1.01
N ASP A 66 -6.92 11.14 2.09
CA ASP A 66 -6.35 11.81 3.26
C ASP A 66 -5.27 10.97 3.93
N GLN A 67 -5.45 9.65 4.00
CA GLN A 67 -4.44 8.75 4.53
C GLN A 67 -3.18 8.78 3.67
N ILE A 68 -3.31 8.79 2.36
CA ILE A 68 -2.17 8.90 1.46
C ILE A 68 -1.41 10.19 1.74
N LEU A 69 -2.11 11.31 1.79
CA LEU A 69 -1.49 12.62 2.00
C LEU A 69 -0.84 12.71 3.39
N ALA A 70 -1.46 12.12 4.39
CA ALA A 70 -0.93 12.13 5.76
C ALA A 70 0.42 11.42 5.88
N HIS A 71 0.68 10.44 5.04
CA HIS A 71 1.95 9.73 5.02
C HIS A 71 3.00 10.41 4.14
N ASP A 72 2.59 11.40 3.36
CA ASP A 72 3.49 12.20 2.52
C ASP A 72 4.44 11.33 1.67
N PRO A 73 3.94 10.38 0.89
CA PRO A 73 4.80 9.53 0.09
C PRO A 73 5.27 10.22 -1.18
N ASP A 74 6.41 9.79 -1.70
CA ASP A 74 6.85 10.20 -3.03
C ASP A 74 6.32 9.23 -4.09
N VAL A 75 6.08 7.99 -3.69
CA VAL A 75 5.60 6.94 -4.60
C VAL A 75 4.49 6.14 -3.93
N TYR A 76 3.40 5.96 -4.63
CA TYR A 76 2.35 5.04 -4.23
C TYR A 76 2.45 3.79 -5.10
N VAL A 77 2.53 2.63 -4.47
CA VAL A 77 2.69 1.37 -5.20
C VAL A 77 1.39 0.59 -5.19
N ALA A 78 0.94 0.19 -6.35
CA ALA A 78 -0.22 -0.66 -6.51
C ALA A 78 0.16 -1.92 -7.28
N GLY A 79 -0.61 -2.97 -7.17
CA GLY A 79 -0.40 -4.17 -7.97
C GLY A 79 -0.87 -3.96 -9.40
N THR A 80 -0.30 -4.69 -10.34
CA THR A 80 -0.67 -4.61 -11.76
C THR A 80 -2.11 -5.04 -12.04
N ASP A 81 -2.75 -5.75 -11.13
CA ASP A 81 -4.18 -6.08 -11.26
C ASP A 81 -5.05 -4.81 -11.32
N TRP A 82 -4.57 -3.71 -10.77
CA TRP A 82 -5.28 -2.43 -10.82
C TRP A 82 -5.20 -1.75 -12.20
N LEU A 83 -4.41 -2.29 -13.12
CA LEU A 83 -4.41 -1.78 -14.50
C LEU A 83 -5.74 -2.07 -15.21
N SER A 84 -6.44 -3.10 -14.79
CA SER A 84 -7.74 -3.46 -15.36
C SER A 84 -8.90 -3.17 -14.41
N LYS A 85 -8.67 -2.49 -13.32
CA LYS A 85 -9.68 -2.11 -12.33
C LYS A 85 -9.61 -0.61 -12.10
N ASP A 86 -10.62 -0.07 -11.44
CA ASP A 86 -10.70 1.36 -11.18
C ASP A 86 -10.06 1.73 -9.83
N LEU A 87 -8.77 1.97 -9.84
CA LEU A 87 -8.03 2.36 -8.65
C LEU A 87 -8.51 3.72 -8.11
N ALA A 88 -8.84 4.65 -8.98
CA ALA A 88 -9.32 5.97 -8.57
C ALA A 88 -10.61 5.85 -7.75
N LYS A 89 -11.53 5.00 -8.21
CA LYS A 89 -12.77 4.75 -7.49
C LYS A 89 -12.48 4.09 -6.14
N GLN A 90 -11.57 3.15 -6.11
CA GLN A 90 -11.18 2.43 -4.89
C GLN A 90 -10.63 3.39 -3.84
N LEU A 91 -9.86 4.38 -4.26
CA LEU A 91 -9.23 5.34 -3.36
C LEU A 91 -10.06 6.60 -3.13
N ASP A 92 -11.23 6.67 -3.75
CA ASP A 92 -12.11 7.83 -3.66
C ASP A 92 -11.39 9.13 -4.09
N ILE A 93 -10.68 9.05 -5.20
CA ILE A 93 -10.05 10.19 -5.84
C ILE A 93 -10.70 10.41 -7.21
N PRO A 94 -10.68 11.63 -7.74
CA PRO A 94 -11.43 11.92 -8.97
C PRO A 94 -10.90 11.20 -10.21
N HIS A 95 -9.59 11.04 -10.30
CA HIS A 95 -8.93 10.33 -11.40
C HIS A 95 -7.47 10.07 -11.02
N LEU A 96 -6.76 9.23 -11.76
CA LEU A 96 -5.38 8.88 -11.43
C LEU A 96 -4.39 10.04 -11.56
N ALA A 97 -4.69 11.04 -12.37
CA ALA A 97 -3.86 12.24 -12.45
C ALA A 97 -3.81 13.01 -11.11
N TRP A 98 -4.71 12.70 -10.18
CA TRP A 98 -4.65 13.23 -8.82
C TRP A 98 -3.28 12.98 -8.19
N PHE A 99 -2.70 11.80 -8.41
CA PHE A 99 -1.36 11.49 -7.89
C PHE A 99 -0.32 12.48 -8.41
N ASP A 100 -0.35 12.74 -9.70
CA ASP A 100 0.58 13.71 -10.31
C ASP A 100 0.36 15.12 -9.75
N GLN A 101 -0.87 15.51 -9.53
CA GLN A 101 -1.21 16.80 -8.93
C GLN A 101 -0.68 16.93 -7.51
N GLN A 102 -0.58 15.82 -6.78
CA GLN A 102 -0.04 15.77 -5.43
C GLN A 102 1.48 15.52 -5.42
N ARG A 103 2.10 15.42 -6.58
CA ARG A 103 3.53 15.13 -6.73
C ARG A 103 3.89 13.74 -6.19
N ILE A 104 3.00 12.79 -6.36
CA ILE A 104 3.20 11.40 -5.98
C ILE A 104 3.27 10.57 -7.26
N SER A 105 4.33 9.83 -7.44
CA SER A 105 4.44 8.91 -8.56
C SER A 105 3.60 7.66 -8.29
N LEU A 106 2.90 7.19 -9.31
CA LEU A 106 2.14 5.97 -9.20
C LEU A 106 2.91 4.85 -9.89
N LEU A 107 3.27 3.83 -9.13
CA LEU A 107 4.04 2.71 -9.65
C LEU A 107 3.20 1.44 -9.55
N TYR A 108 3.16 0.69 -10.64
CA TYR A 108 2.51 -0.61 -10.63
C TYR A 108 3.57 -1.70 -10.50
N LEU A 109 3.40 -2.56 -9.51
CA LEU A 109 4.31 -3.65 -9.29
C LEU A 109 3.63 -4.95 -9.68
N ARG A 110 4.37 -5.78 -10.40
CA ARG A 110 3.86 -7.08 -10.78
C ARG A 110 3.47 -7.86 -9.53
N ARG A 111 2.27 -8.39 -9.56
CA ARG A 111 1.72 -9.00 -8.40
C ARG A 111 1.94 -10.48 -8.37
N THR A 112 2.21 -11.04 -7.19
CA THR A 112 2.13 -12.47 -6.95
C THR A 112 0.72 -12.77 -6.47
N GLN A 113 0.15 -13.84 -6.95
CA GLN A 113 -1.22 -14.21 -6.63
C GLN A 113 -1.45 -14.21 -5.11
N GLY A 114 -2.54 -13.67 -4.68
CA GLY A 114 -2.92 -13.63 -3.27
C GLY A 114 -2.41 -12.45 -2.46
N ILE A 115 -1.61 -11.57 -3.06
CA ILE A 115 -1.14 -10.39 -2.35
C ILE A 115 -2.21 -9.31 -2.38
N SER A 116 -2.51 -8.72 -1.25
CA SER A 116 -3.48 -7.64 -1.15
C SER A 116 -3.06 -6.52 -0.21
N THR A 117 -1.80 -6.42 0.10
CA THR A 117 -1.28 -5.38 0.99
C THR A 117 -0.98 -4.11 0.19
N THR A 118 -1.41 -2.97 0.69
CA THR A 118 -1.10 -1.68 0.10
C THR A 118 0.31 -1.25 0.50
N GLN A 119 1.10 -0.80 -0.45
CA GLN A 119 2.46 -0.35 -0.20
C GLN A 119 2.61 1.10 -0.60
N ILE A 120 3.17 1.89 0.29
CA ILE A 120 3.43 3.30 0.07
C ILE A 120 4.91 3.55 0.33
N ILE A 121 5.58 4.19 -0.58
CA ILE A 121 6.98 4.51 -0.42
C ILE A 121 7.14 6.00 -0.19
N LYS A 122 7.70 6.31 0.94
CA LYS A 122 8.04 7.67 1.25
C LYS A 122 9.40 8.01 0.65
N ALA A 123 9.68 9.27 0.60
CA ALA A 123 10.88 9.84 0.07
C ALA A 123 11.98 8.93 -0.20
N LEU A 124 12.39 8.98 -1.43
CA LEU A 124 13.53 8.31 -1.82
C LEU A 124 14.64 9.07 -1.29
N ASP A 125 15.04 8.84 -0.16
CA ASP A 125 15.86 9.65 0.49
C ASP A 125 17.19 9.57 0.16
N HIS A 126 17.54 9.72 -0.82
CA HIS A 126 18.84 9.81 -1.13
C HIS A 126 19.13 11.17 -1.28
N GLY A 127 18.83 11.43 -0.84
CA GLY A 127 19.11 12.37 -1.07
C GLY A 127 19.69 13.16 -1.70
N GLU A 128 19.60 12.89 -1.85
CA GLU A 128 19.83 13.28 -2.15
C GLU A 128 19.74 13.85 -2.73
N GLY A 129 19.62 13.84 -2.64
CA GLY A 129 19.50 14.43 -2.85
C GLY A 129 19.17 14.62 -3.18
#